data_19c23dbc0d546f5e739c191bd1afb267
#
_entry.id   19c23dbc0d546f5e739c191bd1afb267
#
_cell.length_a   1.000
_cell.length_b   1.000
_cell.length_c   1.000
_cell.angle_alpha   90.00
_cell.angle_beta   90.00
_cell.angle_gamma   90.00
#
_symmetry.space_group_name_H-M   'P 1'
#
loop_
_entity.id
_entity.type
_entity.pdbx_description
1 polymer ?
#
loop_
_entity_poly.entity_id
_entity_poly.type
_entity_poly.pdbx_seq_one_letter_code
_entity_poly.pdbx_strand_id
1 'polypeptide(L)'
;MCHSGPTLTRRQLFLLTGAASCIEASEQDFWNSKPASEWTASDIYQLANHSPWANPVQSWTHAPFARSGGSGTSPIWPPGSEWGPKGVITWESASPLREALKTHIPRVFANSYVIGVDGIPLGNVLNPDYLRPFTMLRSKGKIRWSVRPWVARELIRNSVVYAFGFPRASAPIDPDTSEIYFESQFGRWRIETRFRPKDMVYRGQLAV
;
A
#
# COMPACT_ATOMS: atom_id res chain seq x y z
N MET A 1 65.94 37.72 -25.64
CA MET A 1 64.95 38.05 -24.62
C MET A 1 63.85 36.98 -24.70
N CYS A 2 63.98 35.94 -23.85
CA CYS A 2 63.04 34.83 -23.83
C CYS A 2 61.95 35.14 -22.79
N HIS A 3 60.70 35.08 -23.20
CA HIS A 3 59.55 35.16 -22.29
C HIS A 3 59.09 33.74 -21.92
N SER A 4 59.31 33.42 -20.67
CA SER A 4 58.80 32.17 -20.05
C SER A 4 57.31 32.31 -19.74
N GLY A 5 56.48 31.48 -20.32
CA GLY A 5 55.05 31.34 -19.97
C GLY A 5 54.88 30.46 -18.69
N PRO A 6 53.85 30.70 -17.90
CA PRO A 6 53.60 29.96 -16.65
C PRO A 6 53.09 28.55 -16.95
N THR A 7 53.78 27.58 -16.39
CA THR A 7 53.42 26.15 -16.38
C THR A 7 52.26 25.94 -15.39
N LEU A 8 51.12 25.54 -15.90
CA LEU A 8 49.99 25.07 -15.10
C LEU A 8 50.26 23.69 -14.54
N THR A 9 50.35 23.61 -13.22
CA THR A 9 50.58 22.37 -12.49
C THR A 9 49.30 21.51 -12.44
N ARG A 10 49.51 20.21 -12.67
CA ARG A 10 48.51 19.11 -12.71
C ARG A 10 47.63 18.94 -11.47
N ARG A 11 47.68 19.81 -10.47
CA ARG A 11 46.96 19.73 -9.19
C ARG A 11 45.68 20.54 -9.08
N GLN A 12 45.23 21.25 -10.11
CA GLN A 12 44.02 22.11 -10.08
C GLN A 12 42.84 21.56 -10.88
N LEU A 13 42.88 20.29 -11.33
CA LEU A 13 41.82 19.69 -12.16
C LEU A 13 40.93 18.72 -11.42
N PHE A 14 40.88 18.72 -10.07
CA PHE A 14 40.10 17.75 -9.30
C PHE A 14 39.01 18.34 -8.38
N LEU A 15 38.52 19.54 -8.67
CA LEU A 15 37.51 20.19 -7.80
C LEU A 15 36.21 20.62 -8.51
N LEU A 16 35.81 19.94 -9.59
CA LEU A 16 34.53 20.27 -10.27
C LEU A 16 33.74 19.01 -10.73
N THR A 17 33.80 17.90 -10.00
CA THR A 17 32.92 16.75 -10.25
C THR A 17 32.33 16.25 -8.94
N GLY A 18 31.50 17.06 -8.31
CA GLY A 18 30.89 16.70 -7.03
C GLY A 18 29.59 17.44 -6.76
N ALA A 19 28.70 17.56 -7.76
CA ALA A 19 27.38 18.13 -7.52
C ALA A 19 26.36 17.73 -8.59
N ALA A 20 26.15 16.42 -8.79
CA ALA A 20 25.05 15.96 -9.63
C ALA A 20 24.62 14.54 -9.22
N SER A 21 24.24 14.36 -7.98
CA SER A 21 23.69 13.08 -7.52
C SER A 21 22.73 13.28 -6.33
N CYS A 22 21.83 14.23 -6.39
CA CYS A 22 20.82 14.44 -5.36
C CYS A 22 19.53 15.03 -5.94
N ILE A 23 18.98 14.47 -7.02
CA ILE A 23 17.63 14.90 -7.47
C ILE A 23 16.93 13.72 -8.15
N GLU A 24 16.76 12.60 -7.44
CA GLU A 24 15.79 11.58 -7.87
C GLU A 24 14.98 10.99 -6.70
N ALA A 25 15.11 11.53 -5.50
CA ALA A 25 14.38 11.04 -4.32
C ALA A 25 13.09 11.81 -4.01
N SER A 26 12.63 12.76 -4.83
CA SER A 26 11.63 13.73 -4.37
C SER A 26 10.22 13.64 -4.99
N GLU A 27 9.99 12.83 -6.01
CA GLU A 27 8.61 12.71 -6.54
C GLU A 27 7.71 11.76 -5.74
N GLN A 28 8.29 10.76 -5.08
CA GLN A 28 7.50 9.77 -4.34
C GLN A 28 7.02 10.22 -2.96
N ASP A 29 7.69 11.18 -2.33
CA ASP A 29 7.38 11.61 -0.95
C ASP A 29 6.82 13.03 -0.85
N PHE A 30 6.10 13.50 -1.87
CA PHE A 30 5.52 14.83 -1.91
C PHE A 30 4.63 15.14 -0.68
N TRP A 31 4.00 14.12 -0.10
CA TRP A 31 3.16 14.25 1.11
C TRP A 31 3.94 14.72 2.35
N ASN A 32 5.26 14.54 2.38
CA ASN A 32 6.12 15.05 3.45
C ASN A 32 6.78 16.38 3.09
N SER A 33 6.83 16.77 1.81
CA SER A 33 7.50 17.96 1.32
C SER A 33 6.56 19.13 1.02
N LYS A 34 5.26 18.85 0.75
CA LYS A 34 4.26 19.87 0.41
C LYS A 34 3.10 19.85 1.42
N PRO A 35 2.54 20.99 1.81
CA PRO A 35 1.28 21.02 2.55
C PRO A 35 0.14 20.47 1.69
N ALA A 36 -0.85 19.84 2.33
CA ALA A 36 -1.96 19.21 1.61
C ALA A 36 -2.81 20.19 0.77
N SER A 37 -2.78 21.48 1.11
CA SER A 37 -3.45 22.54 0.34
C SER A 37 -2.83 22.78 -1.05
N GLU A 38 -1.59 22.32 -1.25
CA GLU A 38 -0.85 22.48 -2.52
C GLU A 38 -0.83 21.19 -3.35
N TRP A 39 -1.48 20.13 -2.87
CA TRP A 39 -1.53 18.87 -3.62
C TRP A 39 -2.42 19.01 -4.85
N THR A 40 -1.84 18.66 -5.98
CA THR A 40 -2.53 18.63 -7.27
C THR A 40 -3.45 17.39 -7.36
N ALA A 41 -4.33 17.36 -8.35
CA ALA A 41 -5.13 16.18 -8.65
C ALA A 41 -4.27 14.94 -8.95
N SER A 42 -3.10 15.13 -9.57
CA SER A 42 -2.12 14.07 -9.83
C SER A 42 -1.50 13.54 -8.53
N ASP A 43 -1.11 14.44 -7.61
CA ASP A 43 -0.59 14.06 -6.29
C ASP A 43 -1.62 13.23 -5.51
N ILE A 44 -2.88 13.69 -5.51
CA ILE A 44 -3.98 12.98 -4.84
C ILE A 44 -4.22 11.61 -5.47
N TYR A 45 -4.21 11.52 -6.79
CA TYR A 45 -4.35 10.24 -7.50
C TYR A 45 -3.21 9.28 -7.14
N GLN A 46 -1.97 9.75 -7.14
CA GLN A 46 -0.80 8.96 -6.77
C GLN A 46 -0.89 8.49 -5.31
N LEU A 47 -1.26 9.39 -4.39
CA LEU A 47 -1.47 9.05 -2.98
C LEU A 47 -2.53 7.95 -2.79
N ALA A 48 -3.63 8.02 -3.54
CA ALA A 48 -4.76 7.12 -3.41
C ALA A 48 -4.58 5.76 -4.11
N ASN A 49 -3.56 5.63 -5.01
CA ASN A 49 -3.38 4.42 -5.82
C ASN A 49 -1.97 3.82 -5.77
N HIS A 50 -0.94 4.65 -5.51
CA HIS A 50 0.47 4.26 -5.62
C HIS A 50 1.30 4.88 -4.49
N SER A 51 0.93 4.65 -3.25
CA SER A 51 1.61 5.19 -2.07
C SER A 51 1.83 4.10 -1.01
N PRO A 52 2.57 4.38 0.07
CA PRO A 52 2.68 3.43 1.18
C PRO A 52 1.33 3.02 1.79
N TRP A 53 0.27 3.81 1.59
CA TRP A 53 -1.09 3.56 2.09
C TRP A 53 -2.03 2.97 1.04
N ALA A 54 -1.62 2.87 -0.23
CA ALA A 54 -2.48 2.41 -1.32
C ALA A 54 -1.69 1.52 -2.29
N ASN A 55 -2.03 0.24 -2.30
CA ASN A 55 -1.36 -0.77 -3.09
C ASN A 55 -2.26 -1.31 -4.20
N PRO A 56 -1.89 -1.18 -5.47
CA PRO A 56 -2.56 -1.90 -6.54
C PRO A 56 -2.38 -3.40 -6.35
N VAL A 57 -3.45 -4.16 -6.56
CA VAL A 57 -3.46 -5.61 -6.41
C VAL A 57 -4.08 -6.28 -7.62
N GLN A 58 -3.61 -7.48 -7.92
CA GLN A 58 -4.20 -8.40 -8.86
C GLN A 58 -4.81 -9.54 -8.06
N SER A 59 -6.12 -9.75 -8.19
CA SER A 59 -6.76 -10.90 -7.58
C SER A 59 -6.41 -12.19 -8.32
N TRP A 60 -6.51 -13.30 -7.62
CA TRP A 60 -6.32 -14.63 -8.22
C TRP A 60 -7.32 -15.64 -7.64
N THR A 61 -7.54 -16.73 -8.33
CA THR A 61 -8.29 -17.87 -7.85
C THR A 61 -7.43 -19.13 -7.86
N HIS A 62 -7.62 -20.00 -6.88
CA HIS A 62 -7.15 -21.37 -7.01
C HIS A 62 -8.20 -22.10 -7.85
N ALA A 63 -7.82 -22.67 -8.98
CA ALA A 63 -8.69 -23.62 -9.65
C ALA A 63 -8.98 -24.77 -8.67
N PRO A 64 -10.22 -25.18 -8.51
CA PRO A 64 -10.53 -26.40 -7.78
C PRO A 64 -9.73 -27.52 -8.43
N PHE A 65 -8.93 -28.23 -7.65
CA PHE A 65 -8.04 -29.32 -8.05
C PHE A 65 -8.41 -29.96 -9.38
N ALA A 66 -7.80 -29.53 -10.47
CA ALA A 66 -7.69 -30.36 -11.64
C ALA A 66 -6.82 -31.54 -11.22
N ARG A 67 -7.37 -32.73 -11.17
CA ARG A 67 -6.62 -33.99 -10.94
C ARG A 67 -5.48 -34.00 -11.93
N SER A 68 -4.28 -33.75 -11.47
CA SER A 68 -3.09 -33.70 -12.29
C SER A 68 -2.70 -35.11 -12.70
N GLY A 69 -3.01 -35.43 -13.94
CA GLY A 69 -2.27 -36.42 -14.70
C GLY A 69 -1.34 -35.66 -15.63
N GLY A 70 -0.11 -35.42 -15.25
CA GLY A 70 0.85 -34.75 -16.14
C GLY A 70 2.16 -34.40 -15.44
N SER A 71 3.19 -35.16 -15.73
CA SER A 71 4.59 -34.88 -15.37
C SER A 71 5.06 -33.63 -16.14
N GLY A 72 5.38 -32.57 -15.41
CA GLY A 72 6.01 -31.39 -16.00
C GLY A 72 6.53 -30.46 -14.89
N THR A 73 7.78 -30.09 -14.98
CA THR A 73 8.45 -29.08 -14.14
C THR A 73 7.72 -27.75 -14.26
N SER A 74 6.87 -27.45 -13.30
CA SER A 74 6.07 -26.23 -13.26
C SER A 74 6.67 -25.17 -12.36
N PRO A 75 6.55 -23.89 -12.73
CA PRO A 75 7.00 -22.78 -11.89
C PRO A 75 6.16 -22.70 -10.60
N ILE A 76 6.67 -21.97 -9.67
CA ILE A 76 6.35 -21.76 -8.25
C ILE A 76 4.86 -21.42 -7.92
N TRP A 77 3.96 -21.42 -8.89
CA TRP A 77 2.53 -21.14 -8.72
C TRP A 77 1.73 -22.43 -8.61
N PRO A 78 0.74 -22.51 -7.72
CA PRO A 78 -0.14 -23.70 -7.68
C PRO A 78 -0.79 -23.87 -9.05
N PRO A 79 -0.77 -25.08 -9.62
CA PRO A 79 -1.37 -25.37 -10.92
C PRO A 79 -2.85 -25.02 -10.90
N GLY A 80 -3.31 -24.29 -11.91
CA GLY A 80 -4.70 -23.87 -12.06
C GLY A 80 -5.07 -22.53 -11.43
N SER A 81 -4.11 -21.67 -11.10
CA SER A 81 -4.40 -20.27 -10.71
C SER A 81 -4.80 -19.46 -11.93
N GLU A 82 -5.95 -18.79 -11.85
CA GLU A 82 -6.38 -17.81 -12.83
C GLU A 82 -6.27 -16.40 -12.26
N TRP A 83 -5.76 -15.47 -13.07
CA TRP A 83 -5.75 -14.06 -12.73
C TRP A 83 -7.15 -13.46 -12.89
N GLY A 84 -7.57 -12.74 -11.87
CA GLY A 84 -8.85 -12.06 -11.81
C GLY A 84 -8.76 -10.56 -12.01
N PRO A 85 -9.80 -9.84 -11.58
CA PRO A 85 -9.86 -8.39 -11.62
C PRO A 85 -8.70 -7.73 -10.86
N LYS A 86 -8.31 -6.55 -11.36
CA LYS A 86 -7.39 -5.65 -10.67
C LYS A 86 -8.17 -4.73 -9.74
N GLY A 87 -7.53 -4.34 -8.64
CA GLY A 87 -8.10 -3.39 -7.70
C GLY A 87 -7.01 -2.65 -6.94
N VAL A 88 -7.45 -1.85 -5.98
CA VAL A 88 -6.57 -1.14 -5.06
C VAL A 88 -6.99 -1.45 -3.63
N ILE A 89 -6.04 -1.76 -2.79
CA ILE A 89 -6.24 -1.89 -1.35
C ILE A 89 -5.65 -0.66 -0.69
N THR A 90 -6.51 0.11 0.01
CA THR A 90 -6.17 1.43 0.55
C THR A 90 -6.34 1.45 2.07
N TRP A 91 -5.38 2.05 2.77
CA TRP A 91 -5.45 2.29 4.22
C TRP A 91 -6.26 3.57 4.49
N GLU A 92 -7.59 3.47 4.47
CA GLU A 92 -8.52 4.62 4.49
C GLU A 92 -8.43 5.46 5.77
N SER A 93 -8.01 4.86 6.89
CA SER A 93 -7.82 5.59 8.15
C SER A 93 -6.55 6.43 8.20
N ALA A 94 -5.67 6.32 7.22
CA ALA A 94 -4.43 7.09 7.17
C ALA A 94 -4.69 8.60 7.06
N SER A 95 -4.01 9.38 7.89
CA SER A 95 -4.19 10.83 7.94
C SER A 95 -3.95 11.54 6.61
N PRO A 96 -2.90 11.22 5.79
CA PRO A 96 -2.69 11.89 4.52
C PRO A 96 -3.83 11.63 3.52
N LEU A 97 -4.39 10.43 3.48
CA LEU A 97 -5.53 10.11 2.62
C LEU A 97 -6.80 10.86 3.04
N ARG A 98 -7.05 10.91 4.35
CA ARG A 98 -8.21 11.64 4.88
C ARG A 98 -8.12 13.14 4.63
N GLU A 99 -6.92 13.71 4.75
CA GLU A 99 -6.67 15.13 4.48
C GLU A 99 -6.82 15.44 2.99
N ALA A 100 -6.25 14.62 2.11
CA ALA A 100 -6.31 14.78 0.66
C ALA A 100 -7.73 14.67 0.10
N LEU A 101 -8.45 13.67 0.54
CA LEU A 101 -9.74 13.28 -0.02
C LEU A 101 -10.93 13.84 0.77
N LYS A 102 -10.65 14.54 1.90
CA LYS A 102 -11.67 15.08 2.81
C LYS A 102 -12.69 14.02 3.25
N THR A 103 -12.22 12.78 3.40
CA THR A 103 -13.07 11.65 3.75
C THR A 103 -13.24 11.52 5.26
N HIS A 104 -14.41 11.07 5.67
CA HIS A 104 -14.71 10.73 7.06
C HIS A 104 -14.81 9.22 7.21
N ILE A 105 -14.16 8.71 8.24
CA ILE A 105 -14.33 7.32 8.62
C ILE A 105 -15.68 7.17 9.30
N PRO A 106 -16.55 6.24 8.84
CA PRO A 106 -17.83 5.97 9.47
C PRO A 106 -17.68 5.63 10.96
N ARG A 107 -18.63 6.06 11.78
CA ARG A 107 -18.58 5.87 13.25
C ARG A 107 -18.48 4.40 13.67
N VAL A 108 -18.99 3.49 12.86
CA VAL A 108 -18.88 2.03 13.09
C VAL A 108 -17.42 1.57 13.17
N PHE A 109 -16.50 2.30 12.56
CA PHE A 109 -15.07 2.02 12.58
C PHE A 109 -14.27 2.89 13.56
N ALA A 110 -14.94 3.55 14.51
CA ALA A 110 -14.24 4.32 15.54
C ALA A 110 -13.19 3.43 16.23
N ASN A 111 -11.99 3.99 16.46
CA ASN A 111 -10.86 3.28 17.05
C ASN A 111 -10.37 2.04 16.28
N SER A 112 -10.62 1.99 14.97
CA SER A 112 -10.14 0.93 14.09
C SER A 112 -9.15 1.48 13.05
N TYR A 113 -8.25 0.62 12.59
CA TYR A 113 -7.64 0.79 11.27
C TYR A 113 -8.67 0.41 10.23
N VAL A 114 -8.81 1.21 9.20
CA VAL A 114 -9.79 0.95 8.13
C VAL A 114 -9.06 0.72 6.82
N ILE A 115 -9.30 -0.44 6.23
CA ILE A 115 -8.77 -0.81 4.92
C ILE A 115 -9.94 -0.90 3.95
N GLY A 116 -9.85 -0.19 2.84
CA GLY A 116 -10.79 -0.24 1.72
C GLY A 116 -10.29 -1.15 0.61
N VAL A 117 -11.20 -1.87 -0.03
CA VAL A 117 -10.92 -2.63 -1.25
C VAL A 117 -11.84 -2.12 -2.36
N ASP A 118 -11.23 -1.62 -3.42
CA ASP A 118 -11.91 -1.10 -4.62
C ASP A 118 -11.50 -1.89 -5.86
N GLY A 119 -12.37 -1.94 -6.88
CA GLY A 119 -12.10 -2.58 -8.18
C GLY A 119 -12.22 -4.11 -8.20
N ILE A 120 -12.40 -4.78 -7.06
CA ILE A 120 -12.60 -6.23 -7.02
C ILE A 120 -14.10 -6.53 -6.94
N PRO A 121 -14.71 -7.12 -7.97
CA PRO A 121 -16.12 -7.45 -7.95
C PRO A 121 -16.40 -8.59 -6.96
N LEU A 122 -17.36 -8.37 -6.11
CA LEU A 122 -17.76 -9.32 -5.06
C LEU A 122 -18.88 -10.26 -5.48
N GLY A 123 -19.31 -10.14 -6.73
CA GLY A 123 -20.50 -10.87 -7.16
C GLY A 123 -21.72 -10.41 -6.34
N ASN A 124 -22.63 -11.34 -6.08
CA ASN A 124 -23.88 -11.08 -5.36
C ASN A 124 -23.71 -11.19 -3.83
N VAL A 125 -22.57 -10.78 -3.26
CA VAL A 125 -22.41 -10.76 -1.81
C VAL A 125 -23.28 -9.62 -1.24
N LEU A 126 -24.49 -9.95 -0.80
CA LEU A 126 -25.44 -8.98 -0.25
C LEU A 126 -25.09 -8.59 1.18
N ASN A 127 -24.48 -9.52 1.94
CA ASN A 127 -24.10 -9.29 3.33
C ASN A 127 -22.57 -9.16 3.47
N PRO A 128 -22.03 -7.98 3.82
CA PRO A 128 -20.61 -7.78 4.03
C PRO A 128 -20.00 -8.71 5.10
N ASP A 129 -20.75 -9.09 6.11
CA ASP A 129 -20.27 -9.98 7.19
C ASP A 129 -19.81 -11.34 6.69
N TYR A 130 -20.26 -11.76 5.50
CA TYR A 130 -19.77 -12.97 4.85
C TYR A 130 -18.26 -12.93 4.61
N LEU A 131 -17.67 -11.76 4.42
CA LEU A 131 -16.23 -11.61 4.18
C LEU A 131 -15.40 -11.72 5.46
N ARG A 132 -16.00 -11.51 6.62
CA ARG A 132 -15.31 -11.49 7.91
C ARG A 132 -14.48 -12.75 8.21
N PRO A 133 -15.00 -13.98 8.06
CA PRO A 133 -14.22 -15.19 8.30
C PRO A 133 -13.07 -15.41 7.30
N PHE A 134 -13.15 -14.77 6.14
CA PHE A 134 -12.19 -14.92 5.05
C PHE A 134 -11.22 -13.74 4.94
N THR A 135 -11.31 -12.78 5.86
CA THR A 135 -10.45 -11.60 5.86
C THR A 135 -9.62 -11.53 7.13
N MET A 136 -8.38 -11.15 6.99
CA MET A 136 -7.43 -11.08 8.10
C MET A 136 -6.41 -9.96 7.89
N LEU A 137 -6.07 -9.28 8.97
CA LEU A 137 -4.90 -8.43 9.09
C LEU A 137 -3.92 -9.12 10.03
N ARG A 138 -2.68 -9.28 9.63
CA ARG A 138 -1.63 -9.90 10.43
C ARG A 138 -0.32 -9.13 10.36
N SER A 139 0.42 -9.11 11.45
CA SER A 139 1.76 -8.53 11.49
C SER A 139 2.84 -9.60 11.37
N LYS A 140 3.99 -9.15 10.84
CA LYS A 140 5.26 -9.88 10.88
C LYS A 140 6.28 -9.00 11.59
N GLY A 141 7.02 -9.57 12.54
CA GLY A 141 7.98 -8.83 13.36
C GLY A 141 8.18 -9.49 14.71
N LYS A 142 8.67 -8.73 15.69
CA LYS A 142 8.85 -9.20 17.08
C LYS A 142 7.53 -9.58 17.73
N ILE A 143 6.51 -8.72 17.57
CA ILE A 143 5.16 -8.96 18.06
C ILE A 143 4.31 -9.42 16.88
N ARG A 144 3.84 -10.65 16.93
CA ARG A 144 2.95 -11.22 15.92
C ARG A 144 1.53 -11.21 16.43
N TRP A 145 0.64 -10.65 15.65
CA TRP A 145 -0.80 -10.65 15.88
C TRP A 145 -1.55 -10.92 14.58
N SER A 146 -2.78 -11.38 14.74
CA SER A 146 -3.70 -11.64 13.64
C SER A 146 -5.10 -11.29 14.09
N VAL A 147 -5.78 -10.43 13.35
CA VAL A 147 -7.08 -9.86 13.72
C VAL A 147 -8.05 -9.98 12.56
N ARG A 148 -9.29 -10.35 12.86
CA ARG A 148 -10.41 -10.33 11.91
C ARG A 148 -11.13 -8.99 11.98
N PRO A 149 -11.65 -8.50 10.83
CA PRO A 149 -12.29 -7.18 10.77
C PRO A 149 -13.75 -7.20 11.21
N TRP A 150 -14.27 -5.99 11.45
CA TRP A 150 -15.65 -5.66 11.13
C TRP A 150 -15.71 -5.29 9.65
N VAL A 151 -16.79 -5.65 8.96
CA VAL A 151 -16.92 -5.40 7.53
C VAL A 151 -18.18 -4.60 7.28
N ALA A 152 -18.07 -3.55 6.48
CA ALA A 152 -19.22 -2.79 6.00
C ALA A 152 -19.03 -2.43 4.53
N ARG A 153 -20.15 -2.19 3.85
CA ARG A 153 -20.17 -1.63 2.51
C ARG A 153 -20.41 -0.13 2.64
N GLU A 154 -19.41 0.65 2.31
CA GLU A 154 -19.42 2.09 2.56
C GLU A 154 -19.17 2.89 1.28
N LEU A 155 -19.72 4.09 1.24
CA LEU A 155 -19.39 5.05 0.21
C LEU A 155 -18.16 5.85 0.66
N ILE A 156 -17.01 5.50 0.13
CA ILE A 156 -15.76 6.19 0.39
C ILE A 156 -15.24 6.72 -0.95
N ARG A 157 -14.79 7.97 -0.98
CA ARG A 157 -14.26 8.60 -2.21
C ARG A 157 -15.20 8.54 -3.41
N ASN A 158 -16.52 8.66 -3.17
CA ASN A 158 -17.57 8.50 -4.18
C ASN A 158 -17.61 7.12 -4.86
N SER A 159 -16.91 6.14 -4.32
CA SER A 159 -16.96 4.74 -4.72
C SER A 159 -17.56 3.89 -3.62
N VAL A 160 -18.30 2.87 -4.01
CA VAL A 160 -18.79 1.86 -3.07
C VAL A 160 -17.66 0.87 -2.84
N VAL A 161 -17.06 0.93 -1.67
CA VAL A 161 -15.95 0.06 -1.27
C VAL A 161 -16.39 -0.90 -0.17
N TYR A 162 -15.71 -2.02 -0.05
CA TYR A 162 -15.79 -2.85 1.14
C TYR A 162 -14.73 -2.36 2.11
N ALA A 163 -15.20 -1.83 3.23
CA ALA A 163 -14.38 -1.32 4.31
C ALA A 163 -14.24 -2.37 5.42
N PHE A 164 -13.00 -2.60 5.81
CA PHE A 164 -12.60 -3.56 6.82
C PHE A 164 -12.00 -2.82 8.00
N GLY A 165 -12.70 -2.81 9.13
CA GLY A 165 -12.25 -2.18 10.37
C GLY A 165 -11.57 -3.17 11.30
N PHE A 166 -10.32 -2.90 11.66
CA PHE A 166 -9.53 -3.73 12.58
C PHE A 166 -9.31 -2.94 13.87
N PRO A 167 -9.81 -3.42 15.04
CA PRO A 167 -9.65 -2.71 16.30
C PRO A 167 -8.18 -2.44 16.64
N ARG A 168 -7.83 -1.18 16.88
CA ARG A 168 -6.44 -0.78 17.19
C ARG A 168 -5.89 -1.49 18.43
N ALA A 169 -6.73 -1.72 19.42
CA ALA A 169 -6.35 -2.42 20.67
C ALA A 169 -5.91 -3.88 20.41
N SER A 170 -6.44 -4.53 19.36
CA SER A 170 -6.11 -5.92 19.01
C SER A 170 -4.98 -6.03 17.99
N ALA A 171 -4.60 -4.92 17.37
CA ALA A 171 -3.61 -4.86 16.30
C ALA A 171 -2.63 -3.70 16.56
N PRO A 172 -1.81 -3.76 17.62
CA PRO A 172 -0.86 -2.68 17.91
C PRO A 172 0.18 -2.57 16.80
N ILE A 173 0.21 -1.43 16.13
CA ILE A 173 1.19 -1.09 15.10
C ILE A 173 2.11 -0.03 15.65
N ASP A 174 3.39 -0.32 15.65
CA ASP A 174 4.47 0.54 16.05
C ASP A 174 5.52 0.67 14.93
N PRO A 175 6.49 1.58 15.03
CA PRO A 175 7.56 1.73 14.05
C PRO A 175 8.42 0.48 13.88
N ASP A 176 8.48 -0.40 14.90
CA ASP A 176 9.24 -1.65 14.87
C ASP A 176 8.47 -2.80 14.20
N THR A 177 7.18 -2.61 13.90
CA THR A 177 6.39 -3.55 13.12
C THR A 177 6.93 -3.58 11.69
N SER A 178 7.56 -4.67 11.30
CA SER A 178 8.27 -4.73 10.02
C SER A 178 7.33 -4.74 8.82
N GLU A 179 6.28 -5.54 8.88
CA GLU A 179 5.32 -5.72 7.79
C GLU A 179 3.93 -6.06 8.33
N ILE A 180 2.92 -5.59 7.63
CA ILE A 180 1.51 -5.90 7.87
C ILE A 180 0.94 -6.48 6.58
N TYR A 181 0.28 -7.61 6.69
CA TYR A 181 -0.37 -8.31 5.58
C TYR A 181 -1.88 -8.20 5.74
N PHE A 182 -2.52 -7.76 4.68
CA PHE A 182 -3.97 -7.85 4.53
C PHE A 182 -4.28 -8.96 3.53
N GLU A 183 -5.13 -9.89 3.93
CA GLU A 183 -5.58 -11.01 3.10
C GLU A 183 -7.10 -11.06 3.13
N SER A 184 -7.71 -11.28 1.98
CA SER A 184 -9.17 -11.49 1.90
C SER A 184 -9.55 -12.39 0.74
N GLN A 185 -10.68 -13.08 0.89
CA GLN A 185 -11.28 -13.89 -0.17
C GLN A 185 -12.67 -13.38 -0.50
N PHE A 186 -12.82 -12.90 -1.72
CA PHE A 186 -14.05 -12.36 -2.31
C PHE A 186 -14.67 -13.40 -3.24
N GLY A 187 -15.56 -14.22 -2.71
CA GLY A 187 -16.08 -15.36 -3.47
C GLY A 187 -14.95 -16.29 -3.90
N ARG A 188 -14.72 -16.40 -5.22
CA ARG A 188 -13.59 -17.18 -5.75
C ARG A 188 -12.26 -16.41 -5.79
N TRP A 189 -12.29 -15.08 -5.65
CA TRP A 189 -11.11 -14.25 -5.78
C TRP A 189 -10.39 -14.08 -4.45
N ARG A 190 -9.11 -14.34 -4.42
CA ARG A 190 -8.23 -14.05 -3.31
C ARG A 190 -7.42 -12.81 -3.63
N ILE A 191 -7.24 -11.96 -2.63
CA ILE A 191 -6.37 -10.79 -2.67
C ILE A 191 -5.47 -10.79 -1.45
N GLU A 192 -4.26 -10.31 -1.65
CA GLU A 192 -3.27 -10.12 -0.59
C GLU A 192 -2.45 -8.88 -0.91
N THR A 193 -2.15 -8.09 0.11
CA THR A 193 -1.19 -7.01 0.01
C THR A 193 -0.37 -6.88 1.29
N ARG A 194 0.74 -6.15 1.16
CA ARG A 194 1.68 -5.90 2.23
C ARG A 194 1.89 -4.41 2.41
N PHE A 195 1.75 -3.95 3.66
CA PHE A 195 2.09 -2.61 4.09
C PHE A 195 3.36 -2.64 4.95
N ARG A 196 4.17 -1.60 4.84
CA ARG A 196 5.38 -1.41 5.65
C ARG A 196 5.22 -0.16 6.50
N PRO A 197 5.00 -0.28 7.82
CA PRO A 197 4.79 0.86 8.70
C PRO A 197 5.90 1.91 8.64
N LYS A 198 7.16 1.49 8.47
CA LYS A 198 8.30 2.41 8.32
C LYS A 198 8.18 3.36 7.12
N ASP A 199 7.45 2.96 6.06
CA ASP A 199 7.23 3.78 4.87
C ASP A 199 5.94 4.62 5.00
N MET A 200 5.07 4.29 5.96
CA MET A 200 3.78 4.96 6.21
C MET A 200 3.92 6.14 7.17
N VAL A 201 4.93 6.97 6.92
CA VAL A 201 5.23 8.15 7.75
C VAL A 201 4.72 9.41 7.06
N TYR A 202 3.95 10.21 7.80
CA TYR A 202 3.42 11.49 7.36
C TYR A 202 3.74 12.55 8.41
N ARG A 203 4.41 13.64 8.00
CA ARG A 203 4.87 14.71 8.91
C ARG A 203 5.63 14.18 10.13
N GLY A 204 6.51 13.20 9.89
CA GLY A 204 7.34 12.60 10.95
C GLY A 204 6.63 11.65 11.90
N GLN A 205 5.36 11.33 11.67
CA GLN A 205 4.57 10.43 12.51
C GLN A 205 4.04 9.24 11.71
N LEU A 206 3.95 8.08 12.34
CA LEU A 206 3.28 6.91 11.76
C LEU A 206 1.81 7.23 11.50
N ALA A 207 1.38 7.16 10.25
CA ALA A 207 0.03 7.51 9.79
C ALA A 207 -0.75 6.28 9.32
N VAL A 208 -1.43 5.58 10.24
CA VAL A 208 -2.21 4.36 10.01
C VAL A 208 -3.61 4.42 10.60
#